data_39ef334f895d96aa3e3af5c8a24d4cf4
#
_entry.id   39ef334f895d96aa3e3af5c8a24d4cf4
#
_cell.length_a   1.000
_cell.length_b   1.000
_cell.length_c   1.000
_cell.angle_alpha   90.00
_cell.angle_beta   90.00
_cell.angle_gamma   90.00
#
_symmetry.space_group_name_H-M   'P 1'
#
loop_
_entity.id
_entity.type
_entity.pdbx_description
1 polymer ?
#
loop_
_entity_poly.entity_id
_entity_poly.type
_entity_poly.pdbx_seq_one_letter_code
_entity_poly.pdbx_strand_id
1 'polypeptide(L)'
;MSKSYFPTDQASQIDWHNNFAKEFSKVGEKLGFSQAEITNAVNDSKYAVYILQTLGPEIEADPGHAARAVLDGQSSGDYVDLPREGAPTAVHPGIDTRRQARAERIKSHASYSEAIGKQLRIVAGAKLDPKSYKAELGQPRHTGNFVTIPFRKAGGEVKGINLYRQCKGEKSPQKVGFFFRTPAIDTSARPSEECTYTARAVINDNEIGQPSDAVTVK
;
A
#
# COMPACT_ATOMS: atom_id res chain seq x y z
N MET A 1 15.59 0.68 14.46
CA MET A 1 14.27 0.05 14.29
C MET A 1 14.22 -0.57 12.89
N SER A 2 13.92 -1.86 12.80
CA SER A 2 13.76 -2.56 11.51
C SER A 2 12.56 -1.97 10.77
N LYS A 3 12.74 -1.53 9.51
CA LYS A 3 11.62 -1.05 8.70
C LYS A 3 10.63 -2.18 8.48
N SER A 4 9.36 -1.92 8.73
CA SER A 4 8.30 -2.87 8.43
C SER A 4 8.22 -3.10 6.92
N TYR A 5 8.21 -4.36 6.50
CA TYR A 5 7.94 -4.74 5.11
C TYR A 5 6.44 -4.66 4.79
N PHE A 6 5.61 -4.61 5.83
CA PHE A 6 4.16 -4.65 5.69
C PHE A 6 3.59 -3.24 5.49
N PRO A 7 2.67 -3.04 4.53
CA PRO A 7 2.10 -1.74 4.23
C PRO A 7 1.27 -1.19 5.38
N THR A 8 1.10 0.12 5.42
CA THR A 8 0.29 0.80 6.43
C THR A 8 -1.10 1.19 5.94
N ASP A 9 -1.31 1.29 4.62
CA ASP A 9 -2.60 1.61 4.03
C ASP A 9 -3.37 0.35 3.64
N GLN A 10 -4.69 0.41 3.76
CA GLN A 10 -5.60 -0.72 3.57
C GLN A 10 -5.49 -1.35 2.17
N ALA A 11 -5.44 -0.55 1.12
CA ALA A 11 -5.40 -1.06 -0.25
C ALA A 11 -4.10 -1.85 -0.52
N SER A 12 -2.97 -1.33 -0.04
CA SER A 12 -1.68 -2.02 -0.14
C SER A 12 -1.61 -3.27 0.75
N GLN A 13 -2.28 -3.28 1.91
CA GLN A 13 -2.40 -4.48 2.76
C GLN A 13 -3.18 -5.59 2.04
N ILE A 14 -4.30 -5.26 1.41
CA ILE A 14 -5.10 -6.20 0.60
C ILE A 14 -4.24 -6.81 -0.52
N ASP A 15 -3.54 -5.97 -1.27
CA ASP A 15 -2.67 -6.41 -2.35
C ASP A 15 -1.50 -7.27 -1.83
N TRP A 16 -0.94 -6.92 -0.67
CA TRP A 16 0.09 -7.72 -0.02
C TRP A 16 -0.42 -9.13 0.35
N HIS A 17 -1.57 -9.22 1.01
CA HIS A 17 -2.15 -10.50 1.42
C HIS A 17 -2.50 -11.39 0.22
N ASN A 18 -3.06 -10.82 -0.84
CA ASN A 18 -3.35 -11.55 -2.08
C ASN A 18 -2.07 -12.10 -2.72
N ASN A 19 -1.02 -11.27 -2.81
CA ASN A 19 0.26 -11.70 -3.32
C ASN A 19 0.89 -12.79 -2.44
N PHE A 20 0.89 -12.60 -1.12
CA PHE A 20 1.49 -13.55 -0.19
C PHE A 20 0.79 -14.91 -0.27
N ALA A 21 -0.53 -14.97 -0.25
CA ALA A 21 -1.28 -16.22 -0.39
C ALA A 21 -0.93 -16.97 -1.67
N LYS A 22 -0.88 -16.27 -2.80
CA LYS A 22 -0.56 -16.82 -4.12
C LYS A 22 0.88 -17.33 -4.19
N GLU A 23 1.83 -16.55 -3.74
CA GLU A 23 3.26 -16.88 -3.91
C GLU A 23 3.75 -17.85 -2.84
N PHE A 24 3.23 -17.76 -1.60
CA PHE A 24 3.61 -18.68 -0.53
C PHE A 24 3.13 -20.12 -0.80
N SER A 25 2.00 -20.29 -1.46
CA SER A 25 1.53 -21.61 -1.93
C SER A 25 2.54 -22.33 -2.84
N LYS A 26 3.38 -21.57 -3.56
CA LYS A 26 4.37 -22.13 -4.51
C LYS A 26 5.73 -22.44 -3.87
N VAL A 27 6.09 -21.70 -2.82
CA VAL A 27 7.44 -21.77 -2.25
C VAL A 27 7.49 -22.29 -0.82
N GLY A 28 6.34 -22.44 -0.16
CA GLY A 28 6.25 -22.78 1.26
C GLY A 28 6.93 -24.12 1.60
N GLU A 29 6.71 -25.16 0.81
CA GLU A 29 7.35 -26.48 1.02
C GLU A 29 8.89 -26.38 0.92
N LYS A 30 9.40 -25.64 -0.06
CA LYS A 30 10.83 -25.39 -0.22
C LYS A 30 11.43 -24.66 0.99
N LEU A 31 10.61 -23.91 1.71
CA LEU A 31 10.97 -23.17 2.92
C LEU A 31 10.67 -23.97 4.21
N GLY A 32 10.47 -25.27 4.11
CA GLY A 32 10.28 -26.18 5.24
C GLY A 32 8.92 -26.06 5.94
N PHE A 33 7.89 -25.55 5.28
CA PHE A 33 6.52 -25.52 5.80
C PHE A 33 5.75 -26.76 5.33
N SER A 34 5.01 -27.36 6.23
CA SER A 34 4.06 -28.43 5.90
C SER A 34 2.88 -27.90 5.09
N GLN A 35 2.18 -28.77 4.39
CA GLN A 35 0.98 -28.40 3.63
C GLN A 35 -0.12 -27.79 4.54
N ALA A 36 -0.25 -28.26 5.76
CA ALA A 36 -1.19 -27.70 6.73
C ALA A 36 -0.82 -26.25 7.10
N GLU A 37 0.46 -25.98 7.35
CA GLU A 37 0.94 -24.61 7.66
C GLU A 37 0.77 -23.66 6.46
N ILE A 38 1.00 -24.15 5.24
CA ILE A 38 0.77 -23.38 4.01
C ILE A 38 -0.73 -23.05 3.87
N THR A 39 -1.60 -24.04 4.05
CA THR A 39 -3.05 -23.84 4.01
C THR A 39 -3.51 -22.82 5.05
N ASN A 40 -3.02 -22.92 6.29
CA ASN A 40 -3.34 -21.96 7.34
C ASN A 40 -2.87 -20.54 6.99
N ALA A 41 -1.69 -20.40 6.41
CA ALA A 41 -1.16 -19.10 5.99
C ALA A 41 -2.00 -18.46 4.86
N VAL A 42 -2.47 -19.28 3.93
CA VAL A 42 -3.37 -18.85 2.84
C VAL A 42 -4.73 -18.43 3.40
N ASN A 43 -5.28 -19.20 4.36
CA ASN A 43 -6.55 -18.87 5.01
C ASN A 43 -6.44 -17.59 5.83
N ASP A 44 -5.37 -17.39 6.58
CA ASP A 44 -5.08 -16.13 7.28
C ASP A 44 -5.13 -14.94 6.32
N SER A 45 -4.45 -15.07 5.17
CA SER A 45 -4.40 -13.98 4.18
C SER A 45 -5.76 -13.71 3.54
N LYS A 46 -6.52 -14.76 3.19
CA LYS A 46 -7.88 -14.62 2.64
C LYS A 46 -8.81 -13.95 3.64
N TYR A 47 -8.71 -14.35 4.91
CA TYR A 47 -9.55 -13.80 5.96
C TYR A 47 -9.19 -12.32 6.26
N ALA A 48 -7.90 -11.98 6.25
CA ALA A 48 -7.46 -10.59 6.37
C ALA A 48 -7.99 -9.72 5.21
N VAL A 49 -7.95 -10.21 3.97
CA VAL A 49 -8.54 -9.51 2.82
C VAL A 49 -10.04 -9.29 3.01
N TYR A 50 -10.76 -10.31 3.45
CA TYR A 50 -12.19 -10.21 3.73
C TYR A 50 -12.48 -9.14 4.79
N ILE A 51 -11.75 -9.14 5.92
CA ILE A 51 -11.90 -8.12 6.97
C ILE A 51 -11.65 -6.73 6.39
N LEU A 52 -10.53 -6.53 5.72
CA LEU A 52 -10.13 -5.23 5.18
C LEU A 52 -11.11 -4.71 4.12
N GLN A 53 -11.63 -5.57 3.25
CA GLN A 53 -12.54 -5.18 2.17
C GLN A 53 -13.97 -4.96 2.67
N THR A 54 -14.45 -5.83 3.55
CA THR A 54 -15.88 -5.87 3.91
C THR A 54 -16.17 -5.11 5.18
N LEU A 55 -15.25 -5.14 6.15
CA LEU A 55 -15.44 -4.60 7.49
C LEU A 55 -14.54 -3.39 7.77
N GLY A 56 -13.71 -2.98 6.82
CA GLY A 56 -12.77 -1.86 6.99
C GLY A 56 -13.43 -0.57 7.51
N PRO A 57 -14.55 -0.10 6.95
CA PRO A 57 -15.24 1.09 7.44
C PRO A 57 -15.78 0.94 8.88
N GLU A 58 -16.21 -0.26 9.27
CA GLU A 58 -16.69 -0.55 10.62
C GLU A 58 -15.56 -0.57 11.65
N ILE A 59 -14.39 -1.09 11.25
CA ILE A 59 -13.18 -1.10 12.10
C ILE A 59 -12.66 0.33 12.32
N GLU A 60 -12.74 1.19 11.30
CA GLU A 60 -12.35 2.60 11.43
C GLU A 60 -13.29 3.36 12.37
N ALA A 61 -14.60 3.05 12.33
CA ALA A 61 -15.60 3.66 13.19
C ALA A 61 -15.56 3.16 14.65
N ASP A 62 -15.21 1.88 14.85
CA ASP A 62 -15.08 1.24 16.16
C ASP A 62 -13.79 0.42 16.25
N PRO A 63 -12.70 0.99 16.78
CA PRO A 63 -11.43 0.28 16.94
C PRO A 63 -11.50 -0.97 17.83
N GLY A 64 -12.54 -1.09 18.67
CA GLY A 64 -12.80 -2.27 19.51
C GLY A 64 -13.58 -3.37 18.80
N HIS A 65 -13.93 -3.19 17.52
CA HIS A 65 -14.71 -4.16 16.77
C HIS A 65 -14.06 -5.55 16.71
N ALA A 66 -14.87 -6.61 16.81
CA ALA A 66 -14.40 -8.01 16.79
C ALA A 66 -13.49 -8.33 15.59
N ALA A 67 -13.73 -7.72 14.43
CA ALA A 67 -12.89 -7.85 13.25
C ALA A 67 -11.44 -7.38 13.50
N ARG A 68 -11.24 -6.31 14.28
CA ARG A 68 -9.91 -5.83 14.66
C ARG A 68 -9.18 -6.85 15.52
N ALA A 69 -9.89 -7.48 16.47
CA ALA A 69 -9.32 -8.52 17.32
C ALA A 69 -8.81 -9.72 16.51
N VAL A 70 -9.42 -10.06 15.39
CA VAL A 70 -8.92 -11.13 14.51
C VAL A 70 -7.59 -10.78 13.86
N LEU A 71 -7.39 -9.51 13.47
CA LEU A 71 -6.13 -9.05 12.89
C LEU A 71 -5.03 -8.93 13.95
N ASP A 72 -5.28 -8.17 15.01
CA ASP A 72 -4.30 -7.71 16.00
C ASP A 72 -4.24 -8.59 17.27
N GLY A 73 -5.20 -9.50 17.47
CA GLY A 73 -5.33 -10.30 18.68
C GLY A 73 -4.24 -11.34 18.86
N GLN A 74 -4.29 -12.06 19.98
CA GLN A 74 -3.33 -13.11 20.26
C GLN A 74 -3.56 -14.34 19.38
N SER A 75 -2.48 -14.97 18.94
CA SER A 75 -2.52 -16.13 18.04
C SER A 75 -3.11 -17.41 18.69
N SER A 76 -3.25 -17.43 19.99
CA SER A 76 -3.78 -18.55 20.80
C SER A 76 -5.22 -18.34 21.27
N GLY A 77 -5.90 -17.32 20.80
CA GLY A 77 -7.31 -17.06 21.16
C GLY A 77 -8.29 -18.02 20.47
N ASP A 78 -9.52 -18.05 20.98
CA ASP A 78 -10.62 -18.76 20.34
C ASP A 78 -10.93 -18.18 18.95
N TYR A 79 -11.61 -18.99 18.12
CA TYR A 79 -12.10 -18.51 16.84
C TYR A 79 -13.08 -17.36 17.05
N VAL A 80 -12.85 -16.24 16.38
CA VAL A 80 -13.83 -15.18 16.29
C VAL A 80 -14.65 -15.45 15.04
N ASP A 81 -15.83 -15.98 15.24
CA ASP A 81 -16.80 -16.13 14.14
C ASP A 81 -17.39 -14.74 13.85
N LEU A 82 -17.14 -14.27 12.66
CA LEU A 82 -17.78 -13.07 12.13
C LEU A 82 -18.86 -13.55 11.16
N PRO A 83 -20.09 -13.76 11.64
CA PRO A 83 -21.14 -14.40 10.84
C PRO A 83 -21.67 -13.44 9.79
N ARG A 84 -21.04 -13.43 8.63
CA ARG A 84 -21.56 -12.76 7.43
C ARG A 84 -21.50 -13.69 6.25
N GLU A 85 -22.52 -13.61 5.41
CA GLU A 85 -22.60 -14.34 4.17
C GLU A 85 -21.35 -14.06 3.30
N GLY A 86 -20.72 -15.11 2.80
CA GLY A 86 -19.51 -15.00 1.98
C GLY A 86 -18.18 -14.94 2.76
N ALA A 87 -18.19 -15.04 4.10
CA ALA A 87 -16.96 -15.10 4.87
C ALA A 87 -16.13 -16.34 4.50
N PRO A 88 -14.78 -16.20 4.37
CA PRO A 88 -13.89 -17.36 4.23
C PRO A 88 -13.91 -18.24 5.48
N THR A 89 -13.23 -19.39 5.41
CA THR A 89 -13.04 -20.27 6.58
C THR A 89 -12.47 -19.45 7.74
N ALA A 90 -13.14 -19.52 8.90
CA ALA A 90 -12.74 -18.82 10.10
C ALA A 90 -11.31 -19.19 10.53
N VAL A 91 -10.58 -18.22 11.04
CA VAL A 91 -9.20 -18.37 11.50
C VAL A 91 -9.05 -17.89 12.94
N HIS A 92 -8.05 -18.42 13.65
CA HIS A 92 -7.75 -17.93 15.00
C HIS A 92 -7.40 -16.44 14.99
N PRO A 93 -7.74 -15.68 16.05
CA PRO A 93 -7.28 -14.31 16.23
C PRO A 93 -5.75 -14.19 16.15
N GLY A 94 -5.25 -13.00 15.80
CA GLY A 94 -3.81 -12.73 15.75
C GLY A 94 -3.16 -13.06 14.40
N ILE A 95 -3.83 -12.78 13.28
CA ILE A 95 -3.29 -12.92 11.93
C ILE A 95 -1.94 -12.18 11.81
N ASP A 96 -1.86 -10.96 12.33
CA ASP A 96 -0.65 -10.14 12.25
C ASP A 96 0.53 -10.72 13.02
N THR A 97 0.29 -11.30 14.21
CA THR A 97 1.32 -11.99 14.99
C THR A 97 1.85 -13.20 14.22
N ARG A 98 0.95 -14.02 13.65
CA ARG A 98 1.36 -15.18 12.84
C ARG A 98 2.07 -14.77 11.55
N ARG A 99 1.65 -13.68 10.91
CA ARG A 99 2.32 -13.12 9.73
C ARG A 99 3.76 -12.73 10.04
N GLN A 100 3.99 -12.05 11.15
CA GLN A 100 5.34 -11.64 11.57
C GLN A 100 6.22 -12.86 11.88
N ALA A 101 5.75 -13.77 12.72
CA ALA A 101 6.48 -15.01 13.06
C ALA A 101 6.81 -15.86 11.83
N ARG A 102 5.87 -15.93 10.89
CA ARG A 102 6.05 -16.66 9.62
C ARG A 102 7.11 -15.98 8.74
N ALA A 103 7.10 -14.67 8.65
CA ALA A 103 8.11 -13.93 7.89
C ALA A 103 9.52 -14.08 8.49
N GLU A 104 9.65 -14.10 9.81
CA GLU A 104 10.93 -14.36 10.49
C GLU A 104 11.42 -15.77 10.23
N ARG A 105 10.55 -16.78 10.36
CA ARG A 105 10.90 -18.18 10.06
C ARG A 105 11.32 -18.35 8.59
N ILE A 106 10.62 -17.73 7.65
CA ILE A 106 11.00 -17.74 6.23
C ILE A 106 12.42 -17.18 6.04
N LYS A 107 12.71 -16.03 6.62
CA LYS A 107 14.01 -15.35 6.49
C LYS A 107 15.16 -16.12 7.12
N SER A 108 14.90 -16.90 8.16
CA SER A 108 15.92 -17.72 8.84
C SER A 108 16.16 -19.08 8.17
N HIS A 109 15.34 -19.49 7.21
CA HIS A 109 15.45 -20.79 6.55
C HIS A 109 16.63 -20.84 5.58
N ALA A 110 17.36 -21.97 5.56
CA ALA A 110 18.54 -22.14 4.69
C ALA A 110 18.28 -21.95 3.19
N SER A 111 17.07 -22.27 2.73
CA SER A 111 16.65 -22.07 1.32
C SER A 111 16.14 -20.66 1.02
N TYR A 112 16.17 -19.74 1.99
CA TYR A 112 15.78 -18.36 1.76
C TYR A 112 16.76 -17.66 0.81
N SER A 113 16.21 -16.84 -0.06
CA SER A 113 17.00 -15.93 -0.91
C SER A 113 16.29 -14.57 -1.00
N GLU A 114 17.02 -13.53 -1.35
CA GLU A 114 16.45 -12.20 -1.58
C GLU A 114 15.35 -12.22 -2.67
N ALA A 115 15.52 -13.09 -3.69
CA ALA A 115 14.51 -13.28 -4.73
C ALA A 115 13.19 -13.80 -4.15
N ILE A 116 13.25 -14.81 -3.27
CA ILE A 116 12.07 -15.31 -2.54
C ILE A 116 11.47 -14.22 -1.65
N GLY A 117 12.32 -13.46 -0.95
CA GLY A 117 11.87 -12.36 -0.11
C GLY A 117 11.12 -11.27 -0.90
N LYS A 118 11.59 -10.91 -2.08
CA LYS A 118 10.93 -9.98 -3.00
C LYS A 118 9.62 -10.56 -3.56
N GLN A 119 9.64 -11.83 -3.97
CA GLN A 119 8.45 -12.54 -4.45
C GLN A 119 7.33 -12.55 -3.41
N LEU A 120 7.66 -12.83 -2.15
CA LEU A 120 6.72 -12.83 -1.02
C LEU A 120 6.44 -11.43 -0.46
N ARG A 121 7.13 -10.42 -0.92
CA ARG A 121 7.07 -9.03 -0.42
C ARG A 121 7.32 -8.93 1.11
N ILE A 122 8.23 -9.75 1.63
CA ILE A 122 8.62 -9.73 3.05
C ILE A 122 9.97 -9.07 3.30
N VAL A 123 10.66 -8.61 2.26
CA VAL A 123 11.81 -7.71 2.41
C VAL A 123 11.31 -6.28 2.59
N ALA A 124 11.91 -5.54 3.52
CA ALA A 124 11.68 -4.12 3.59
C ALA A 124 11.99 -3.52 2.21
N GLY A 125 11.11 -2.70 1.68
CA GLY A 125 11.38 -1.97 0.45
C GLY A 125 12.73 -1.29 0.51
N ALA A 126 13.41 -1.16 -0.62
CA ALA A 126 14.66 -0.41 -0.68
C ALA A 126 14.48 0.91 0.06
N LYS A 127 15.46 1.26 0.91
CA LYS A 127 15.42 2.51 1.65
C LYS A 127 15.26 3.62 0.62
N LEU A 128 14.15 4.34 0.70
CA LEU A 128 13.91 5.49 -0.15
C LEU A 128 15.11 6.43 0.00
N ASP A 129 15.85 6.66 -1.08
CA ASP A 129 16.86 7.69 -1.08
C ASP A 129 16.17 9.05 -1.26
N PRO A 130 16.12 9.87 -0.21
CA PRO A 130 15.40 11.14 -0.31
C PRO A 130 15.99 12.10 -1.33
N LYS A 131 17.21 11.89 -1.80
CA LYS A 131 17.88 12.76 -2.78
C LYS A 131 17.52 12.42 -4.22
N SER A 132 17.37 11.13 -4.52
CA SER A 132 17.11 10.65 -5.88
C SER A 132 15.64 10.28 -6.12
N TYR A 133 14.82 10.27 -5.09
CA TYR A 133 13.41 9.89 -5.23
C TYR A 133 12.64 10.82 -6.17
N LYS A 134 11.78 10.23 -6.98
CA LYS A 134 10.95 10.90 -7.97
C LYS A 134 9.51 10.38 -7.85
N ALA A 135 8.55 11.27 -7.64
CA ALA A 135 7.14 10.87 -7.70
C ALA A 135 6.74 10.55 -9.15
N GLU A 136 5.82 9.62 -9.33
CA GLU A 136 5.31 9.28 -10.66
C GLU A 136 3.95 9.95 -10.87
N LEU A 137 3.83 10.75 -11.93
CA LEU A 137 2.56 11.30 -12.40
C LEU A 137 2.02 10.44 -13.55
N GLY A 138 0.73 10.12 -13.49
CA GLY A 138 -0.02 9.55 -14.59
C GLY A 138 -0.53 10.64 -15.54
N GLN A 139 -1.12 10.23 -16.68
CA GLN A 139 -1.65 11.16 -17.66
C GLN A 139 -2.78 12.01 -17.07
N PRO A 140 -2.66 13.35 -17.10
CA PRO A 140 -3.71 14.24 -16.64
C PRO A 140 -4.91 14.21 -17.58
N ARG A 141 -6.11 14.47 -17.04
CA ARG A 141 -7.35 14.49 -17.81
C ARG A 141 -8.24 15.65 -17.38
N HIS A 142 -8.86 16.32 -18.33
CA HIS A 142 -9.96 17.24 -18.05
C HIS A 142 -11.19 16.47 -17.56
N THR A 143 -11.76 16.94 -16.47
CA THR A 143 -13.00 16.41 -15.89
C THR A 143 -13.88 17.60 -15.54
N GLY A 144 -14.72 18.01 -16.48
CA GLY A 144 -15.48 19.26 -16.35
C GLY A 144 -14.55 20.48 -16.27
N ASN A 145 -14.67 21.25 -15.21
CA ASN A 145 -13.91 22.49 -15.00
C ASN A 145 -12.61 22.29 -14.20
N PHE A 146 -12.13 21.08 -14.05
CA PHE A 146 -10.90 20.78 -13.32
C PHE A 146 -10.06 19.73 -14.05
N VAL A 147 -8.78 19.65 -13.68
CA VAL A 147 -7.88 18.62 -14.18
C VAL A 147 -7.60 17.61 -13.08
N THR A 148 -7.74 16.33 -13.41
CA THR A 148 -7.37 15.21 -12.53
C THR A 148 -6.02 14.65 -12.95
N ILE A 149 -5.11 14.48 -11.98
CA ILE A 149 -3.75 14.00 -12.22
C ILE A 149 -3.52 12.78 -11.31
N PRO A 150 -3.57 11.55 -11.87
CA PRO A 150 -3.20 10.36 -11.12
C PRO A 150 -1.73 10.43 -10.70
N PHE A 151 -1.40 9.92 -9.52
CA PHE A 151 -0.01 9.83 -9.10
C PHE A 151 0.25 8.58 -8.25
N ARG A 152 1.52 8.17 -8.23
CA ARG A 152 2.02 7.11 -7.35
C ARG A 152 3.10 7.68 -6.44
N LYS A 153 3.07 7.27 -5.19
CA LYS A 153 4.09 7.58 -4.19
C LYS A 153 4.69 6.27 -3.68
N ALA A 154 6.03 6.25 -3.51
CA ALA A 154 6.70 5.07 -2.98
C ALA A 154 6.61 5.04 -1.46
N GLY A 155 6.08 3.95 -0.93
CA GLY A 155 6.19 3.56 0.48
C GLY A 155 5.55 4.51 1.50
N GLY A 156 5.37 4.03 2.72
CA GLY A 156 4.70 4.73 3.82
C GLY A 156 5.42 5.97 4.38
N GLU A 157 6.64 6.28 3.94
CA GLU A 157 7.36 7.48 4.39
C GLU A 157 6.93 8.73 3.62
N VAL A 158 6.49 8.58 2.36
CA VAL A 158 6.01 9.70 1.54
C VAL A 158 4.57 10.00 1.90
N LYS A 159 4.33 11.11 2.58
CA LYS A 159 2.98 11.53 2.99
C LYS A 159 2.12 11.92 1.79
N GLY A 160 2.70 12.58 0.79
CA GLY A 160 2.00 13.06 -0.38
C GLY A 160 2.93 13.70 -1.38
N ILE A 161 2.35 14.46 -2.29
CA ILE A 161 3.07 15.25 -3.29
C ILE A 161 2.65 16.73 -3.21
N ASN A 162 3.59 17.64 -3.44
CA ASN A 162 3.30 18.99 -3.86
C ASN A 162 3.21 18.97 -5.39
N LEU A 163 2.06 19.38 -5.91
CA LEU A 163 1.81 19.48 -7.35
C LEU A 163 2.08 20.91 -7.82
N TYR A 164 2.75 21.03 -8.95
CA TYR A 164 3.06 22.27 -9.62
C TYR A 164 2.49 22.24 -11.03
N ARG A 165 1.97 23.37 -11.48
CA ARG A 165 1.44 23.60 -12.82
C ARG A 165 2.18 24.74 -13.48
N GLN A 166 2.45 24.61 -14.76
CA GLN A 166 2.90 25.71 -15.64
C GLN A 166 2.10 25.67 -16.91
N CYS A 167 1.29 26.70 -17.13
CA CYS A 167 0.51 26.85 -18.36
C CYS A 167 1.26 27.66 -19.37
N LYS A 168 0.84 27.55 -20.65
CA LYS A 168 1.47 28.24 -21.76
C LYS A 168 1.46 29.76 -21.53
N GLY A 169 2.65 30.37 -21.56
CA GLY A 169 2.84 31.79 -21.28
C GLY A 169 3.21 32.16 -19.85
N GLU A 170 3.12 31.24 -18.91
CA GLU A 170 3.60 31.45 -17.55
C GLU A 170 5.13 31.35 -17.47
N LYS A 171 5.75 32.27 -16.70
CA LYS A 171 7.22 32.33 -16.57
C LYS A 171 7.78 31.25 -15.65
N SER A 172 6.99 30.75 -14.71
CA SER A 172 7.42 29.78 -13.72
C SER A 172 6.26 28.87 -13.29
N PRO A 173 6.56 27.64 -12.85
CA PRO A 173 5.54 26.76 -12.28
C PRO A 173 4.90 27.37 -11.04
N GLN A 174 3.59 27.22 -10.92
CA GLN A 174 2.80 27.64 -9.78
C GLN A 174 2.42 26.41 -8.93
N LYS A 175 2.53 26.51 -7.62
CA LYS A 175 2.11 25.44 -6.72
C LYS A 175 0.58 25.36 -6.70
N VAL A 176 0.03 24.22 -7.13
CA VAL A 176 -1.41 23.92 -7.10
C VAL A 176 -1.85 23.56 -5.68
N GLY A 177 -1.08 22.70 -5.00
CA GLY A 177 -1.41 22.25 -3.66
C GLY A 177 -0.61 21.03 -3.20
N PHE A 178 -0.94 20.59 -1.98
CA PHE A 178 -0.45 19.34 -1.41
C PHE A 178 -1.54 18.27 -1.52
N PHE A 179 -1.18 17.10 -2.04
CA PHE A 179 -2.11 15.98 -2.23
C PHE A 179 -1.55 14.71 -1.58
N PHE A 180 -2.32 14.11 -0.69
CA PHE A 180 -1.94 12.88 0.01
C PHE A 180 -2.63 11.64 -0.58
N ARG A 181 -3.69 11.82 -1.39
CA ARG A 181 -4.44 10.76 -2.11
C ARG A 181 -4.48 11.05 -3.60
N THR A 182 -4.39 9.99 -4.41
CA THR A 182 -4.58 10.05 -5.85
C THR A 182 -6.07 9.95 -6.21
N PRO A 183 -6.56 10.65 -7.25
CA PRO A 183 -5.84 11.63 -8.04
C PRO A 183 -5.69 13.00 -7.34
N ALA A 184 -4.67 13.76 -7.71
CA ALA A 184 -4.62 15.18 -7.42
C ALA A 184 -5.62 15.93 -8.31
N ILE A 185 -6.23 16.99 -7.79
CA ILE A 185 -7.28 17.75 -8.48
C ILE A 185 -6.85 19.22 -8.57
N ASP A 186 -6.65 19.72 -9.79
CA ASP A 186 -6.42 21.13 -10.05
C ASP A 186 -7.74 21.79 -10.47
N THR A 187 -8.32 22.57 -9.58
CA THR A 187 -9.56 23.32 -9.80
C THR A 187 -9.31 24.70 -10.41
N SER A 188 -8.05 25.09 -10.56
CA SER A 188 -7.67 26.41 -11.09
C SER A 188 -7.21 26.36 -12.56
N ALA A 189 -7.10 25.14 -13.14
CA ALA A 189 -6.81 24.98 -14.56
C ALA A 189 -8.02 25.36 -15.42
N ARG A 190 -7.79 26.11 -16.49
CA ARG A 190 -8.85 26.46 -17.45
C ARG A 190 -9.02 25.35 -18.49
N PRO A 191 -10.26 25.04 -18.91
CA PRO A 191 -10.54 23.88 -19.78
C PRO A 191 -9.84 23.88 -21.17
N SER A 192 -9.33 24.98 -21.62
CA SER A 192 -8.69 25.11 -22.95
C SER A 192 -7.21 25.50 -22.88
N GLU A 193 -6.62 25.51 -21.71
CA GLU A 193 -5.21 25.86 -21.56
C GLU A 193 -4.33 24.61 -21.58
N GLU A 194 -3.30 24.64 -22.40
CA GLU A 194 -2.23 23.65 -22.37
C GLU A 194 -1.36 23.91 -21.14
N CYS A 195 -1.44 22.98 -20.18
CA CYS A 195 -0.71 23.08 -18.93
C CYS A 195 0.15 21.83 -18.71
N THR A 196 1.36 22.05 -18.19
CA THR A 196 2.32 21.01 -17.81
C THR A 196 2.36 20.91 -16.30
N TYR A 197 2.32 19.66 -15.79
CA TYR A 197 2.36 19.36 -14.37
C TYR A 197 3.63 18.64 -13.99
N THR A 198 4.20 19.01 -12.85
CA THR A 198 5.28 18.30 -12.16
C THR A 198 4.94 18.16 -10.69
N ALA A 199 5.58 17.22 -10.01
CA ALA A 199 5.36 17.02 -8.59
C ALA A 199 6.66 16.78 -7.83
N ARG A 200 6.70 17.16 -6.54
CA ARG A 200 7.73 16.76 -5.59
C ARG A 200 7.10 15.98 -4.45
N ALA A 201 7.78 14.93 -4.03
CA ALA A 201 7.34 14.15 -2.87
C ALA A 201 7.56 14.92 -1.58
N VAL A 202 6.71 14.64 -0.58
CA VAL A 202 6.76 15.30 0.74
C VAL A 202 6.90 14.26 1.83
N ILE A 203 7.94 14.43 2.68
CA ILE A 203 8.15 13.69 3.92
C ILE A 203 8.32 14.71 5.05
N ASN A 204 7.59 14.55 6.15
CA ASN A 204 7.66 15.44 7.32
C ASN A 204 7.56 16.93 6.93
N ASP A 205 6.61 17.25 6.04
CA ASP A 205 6.30 18.58 5.53
C ASP A 205 7.41 19.24 4.69
N ASN A 206 8.47 18.49 4.38
CA ASN A 206 9.55 18.93 3.50
C ASN A 206 9.48 18.22 2.14
N GLU A 207 9.73 18.99 1.08
CA GLU A 207 9.91 18.40 -0.24
C GLU A 207 11.23 17.64 -0.30
N ILE A 208 11.17 16.48 -0.92
CA ILE A 208 12.32 15.61 -1.11
C ILE A 208 12.49 15.22 -2.57
N GLY A 209 13.70 14.83 -2.91
CA GLY A 209 14.03 14.22 -4.18
C GLY A 209 14.01 15.16 -5.37
N GLN A 210 13.87 14.58 -6.53
CA GLN A 210 13.81 15.27 -7.80
C GLN A 210 12.35 15.58 -8.20
N PRO A 211 12.11 16.61 -9.02
CA PRO A 211 10.80 16.78 -9.63
C PRO A 211 10.41 15.52 -10.42
N SER A 212 9.13 15.20 -10.46
CA SER A 212 8.60 14.16 -11.34
C SER A 212 8.89 14.47 -12.81
N ASP A 213 8.76 13.47 -13.68
CA ASP A 213 8.63 13.74 -15.10
C ASP A 213 7.41 14.64 -15.34
N ALA A 214 7.55 15.53 -16.30
CA ALA A 214 6.49 16.45 -16.66
C ALA A 214 5.39 15.72 -17.46
N VAL A 215 4.12 16.00 -17.13
CA VAL A 215 2.95 15.48 -17.86
C VAL A 215 2.09 16.66 -18.33
N THR A 216 1.60 16.62 -19.56
CA THR A 216 0.87 17.73 -20.16
C THR A 216 -0.58 17.36 -20.46
N VAL A 217 -1.50 18.27 -20.18
CA VAL A 217 -2.90 18.24 -20.61
C VAL A 217 -3.13 19.32 -21.67
N LYS A 218 -3.93 18.99 -22.69
CA LYS A 218 -4.36 19.89 -23.77
C LYS A 218 -5.86 20.01 -23.76
#